data_08be8f846cb4867c7a34c549912f5dc3
#
_entry.id   08be8f846cb4867c7a34c549912f5dc3
#
_cell.length_a   1.000
_cell.length_b   1.000
_cell.length_c   1.000
_cell.angle_alpha   90.00
_cell.angle_beta   90.00
_cell.angle_gamma   90.00
#
_symmetry.space_group_name_H-M   'P 1'
#
loop_
_entity.id
_entity.type
_entity.pdbx_description
1 polymer ?
#
loop_
_entity_poly.entity_id
_entity_poly.type
_entity_poly.pdbx_seq_one_letter_code
_entity_poly.pdbx_strand_id
1 'polypeptide(L)'
;MRDDERRAWVEVNLGALKMNAMMLARSAGVPLLPMVKSDAYGLGVAQVVGALESLTPWGYGVATVDEGAELRSLGVKRPILIFTPVLAQDYADIRAHGLTPTFGDEARIRAWQSSGGGDWHLAIDTGMSRAGAPWRLVERLRDVLSSAPPEGAFTHFHSADEENDSFDKQLKRFDVAVSQLPWRPRYLHAENSPALERQTRSRWDLARPGVGLYGVGRGLTIRGDEVLGMATTWPYLPVASLHGRIVDIRDLAEGETCSYGGTWVARGTRRIATVSAGYADGVRRSLSNRGVALVNGVRAAIAGVVTMDMTMLDVTGIDCQIGDVATFLGRQGNEELLIADVAASGGLSPYELLVGLRLRANRVYVDS
;
A
#
# COMPACT_ATOMS: atom_id res chain seq x y z
N MET A 1 24.00 -13.65 -4.34
CA MET A 1 24.08 -13.98 -2.90
C MET A 1 23.16 -15.18 -2.71
N ARG A 2 23.64 -16.25 -2.14
CA ARG A 2 22.80 -17.44 -1.88
C ARG A 2 21.78 -17.13 -0.81
N ASP A 3 20.66 -17.87 -0.75
CA ASP A 3 19.59 -17.62 0.23
C ASP A 3 20.08 -17.73 1.68
N ASP A 4 21.11 -18.53 1.92
CA ASP A 4 21.78 -18.74 3.21
C ASP A 4 22.70 -17.60 3.66
N GLU A 5 23.01 -16.65 2.78
CA GLU A 5 23.91 -15.51 3.07
C GLU A 5 23.18 -14.21 3.47
N ARG A 6 21.84 -14.19 3.40
CA ARG A 6 21.08 -12.97 3.70
C ARG A 6 20.86 -12.79 5.20
N ARG A 7 21.15 -11.60 5.71
CA ARG A 7 20.92 -11.25 7.12
C ARG A 7 19.50 -10.80 7.40
N ALA A 8 18.93 -9.95 6.53
CA ALA A 8 17.53 -9.54 6.53
C ALA A 8 17.04 -9.45 5.08
N TRP A 9 15.79 -9.85 4.82
CA TRP A 9 15.20 -9.76 3.49
C TRP A 9 13.68 -9.63 3.56
N VAL A 10 13.12 -9.03 2.50
CA VAL A 10 11.68 -9.01 2.22
C VAL A 10 11.42 -10.01 1.11
N GLU A 11 10.59 -11.01 1.36
CA GLU A 11 10.08 -11.89 0.32
C GLU A 11 8.81 -11.29 -0.28
N VAL A 12 8.74 -11.22 -1.61
CA VAL A 12 7.59 -10.70 -2.37
C VAL A 12 7.04 -11.80 -3.25
N ASN A 13 5.83 -12.26 -2.94
CA ASN A 13 5.15 -13.32 -3.67
C ASN A 13 4.36 -12.73 -4.85
N LEU A 14 4.94 -12.82 -6.06
CA LEU A 14 4.32 -12.33 -7.29
C LEU A 14 3.15 -13.21 -7.74
N GLY A 15 3.13 -14.50 -7.39
CA GLY A 15 2.00 -15.40 -7.62
C GLY A 15 0.78 -14.95 -6.82
N ALA A 16 0.95 -14.70 -5.53
CA ALA A 16 -0.10 -14.14 -4.67
C ALA A 16 -0.61 -12.78 -5.18
N LEU A 17 0.30 -11.88 -5.61
CA LEU A 17 -0.07 -10.61 -6.23
C LEU A 17 -0.97 -10.79 -7.47
N LYS A 18 -0.59 -11.69 -8.38
CA LYS A 18 -1.40 -12.00 -9.58
C LYS A 18 -2.76 -12.57 -9.20
N MET A 19 -2.81 -13.49 -8.25
CA MET A 19 -4.07 -14.06 -7.77
C MET A 19 -5.00 -13.01 -7.16
N ASN A 20 -4.47 -12.12 -6.32
CA ASN A 20 -5.23 -10.99 -5.77
C ASN A 20 -5.76 -10.08 -6.88
N ALA A 21 -4.94 -9.74 -7.88
CA ALA A 21 -5.35 -8.91 -9.00
C ALA A 21 -6.45 -9.59 -9.84
N MET A 22 -6.34 -10.89 -10.10
CA MET A 22 -7.36 -11.66 -10.83
C MET A 22 -8.70 -11.71 -10.07
N MET A 23 -8.64 -11.90 -8.75
CA MET A 23 -9.82 -11.88 -7.88
C MET A 23 -10.50 -10.51 -7.92
N LEU A 24 -9.73 -9.43 -7.78
CA LEU A 24 -10.21 -8.05 -7.85
C LEU A 24 -10.82 -7.73 -9.21
N ALA A 25 -10.18 -8.15 -10.32
CA ALA A 25 -10.70 -7.95 -11.67
C ALA A 25 -12.02 -8.69 -11.89
N ARG A 26 -12.11 -9.94 -11.42
CA ARG A 26 -13.33 -10.75 -11.53
C ARG A 26 -14.47 -10.11 -10.74
N SER A 27 -14.22 -9.66 -9.53
CA SER A 27 -15.24 -9.00 -8.71
C SER A 27 -15.65 -7.65 -9.28
N ALA A 28 -14.71 -6.81 -9.70
CA ALA A 28 -15.01 -5.52 -10.30
C ALA A 28 -15.84 -5.66 -11.58
N GLY A 29 -15.56 -6.67 -12.41
CA GLY A 29 -16.19 -6.88 -13.69
C GLY A 29 -15.88 -5.78 -14.73
N VAL A 30 -14.86 -4.96 -14.45
CA VAL A 30 -14.34 -3.90 -15.31
C VAL A 30 -12.81 -3.93 -15.29
N PRO A 31 -12.12 -3.32 -16.28
CA PRO A 31 -10.68 -3.27 -16.31
C PRO A 31 -10.08 -2.60 -15.03
N LEU A 32 -8.96 -3.12 -14.60
CA LEU A 32 -8.24 -2.57 -13.46
C LEU A 32 -7.30 -1.43 -13.89
N LEU A 33 -7.16 -0.45 -13.00
CA LEU A 33 -6.13 0.58 -12.95
C LEU A 33 -5.34 0.37 -11.64
N PRO A 34 -4.42 -0.61 -11.58
CA PRO A 34 -3.62 -0.91 -10.39
C PRO A 34 -2.83 0.30 -9.91
N MET A 35 -2.86 0.54 -8.58
CA MET A 35 -2.06 1.59 -7.96
C MET A 35 -0.67 1.02 -7.62
N VAL A 36 0.36 1.54 -8.28
CA VAL A 36 1.76 1.08 -8.14
C VAL A 36 2.70 2.17 -7.62
N LYS A 37 2.14 3.24 -7.09
CA LYS A 37 2.88 4.35 -6.48
C LYS A 37 3.75 3.88 -5.31
N SER A 38 4.71 4.71 -4.91
CA SER A 38 5.64 4.46 -3.79
C SER A 38 6.42 3.15 -3.98
N ASP A 39 6.98 2.94 -5.18
CA ASP A 39 7.71 1.72 -5.56
C ASP A 39 6.83 0.46 -5.37
N ALA A 40 5.61 0.49 -5.92
CA ALA A 40 4.58 -0.53 -5.74
C ALA A 40 4.31 -0.84 -4.26
N TYR A 41 4.00 0.21 -3.48
CA TYR A 41 3.80 0.11 -2.02
C TYR A 41 5.01 -0.48 -1.28
N GLY A 42 6.22 -0.22 -1.79
CA GLY A 42 7.47 -0.66 -1.19
C GLY A 42 7.96 -2.03 -1.67
N LEU A 43 7.24 -2.70 -2.56
CA LEU A 43 7.54 -4.07 -2.95
C LEU A 43 8.32 -4.21 -4.27
N GLY A 44 8.70 -3.10 -4.90
CA GLY A 44 9.51 -3.11 -6.13
C GLY A 44 8.67 -3.01 -7.40
N VAL A 45 8.58 -1.79 -7.94
CA VAL A 45 7.67 -1.47 -9.05
C VAL A 45 7.99 -2.26 -10.32
N ALA A 46 9.26 -2.51 -10.60
CA ALA A 46 9.66 -3.23 -11.83
C ALA A 46 9.09 -4.66 -11.89
N GLN A 47 9.23 -5.41 -10.79
CA GLN A 47 8.77 -6.79 -10.71
C GLN A 47 7.25 -6.88 -10.57
N VAL A 48 6.66 -5.97 -9.77
CA VAL A 48 5.21 -5.91 -9.59
C VAL A 48 4.51 -5.59 -10.91
N VAL A 49 4.97 -4.57 -11.64
CA VAL A 49 4.40 -4.21 -12.95
C VAL A 49 4.63 -5.33 -13.95
N GLY A 50 5.82 -5.94 -14.00
CA GLY A 50 6.11 -7.08 -14.85
C GLY A 50 5.14 -8.24 -14.61
N ALA A 51 4.80 -8.54 -13.36
CA ALA A 51 3.82 -9.57 -13.02
C ALA A 51 2.39 -9.17 -13.46
N LEU A 52 1.99 -7.91 -13.24
CA LEU A 52 0.64 -7.41 -13.57
C LEU A 52 0.41 -7.25 -15.07
N GLU A 53 1.43 -6.98 -15.88
CA GLU A 53 1.30 -6.86 -17.35
C GLU A 53 0.68 -8.10 -18.00
N SER A 54 0.96 -9.29 -17.45
CA SER A 54 0.35 -10.56 -17.93
C SER A 54 -1.17 -10.60 -17.80
N LEU A 55 -1.74 -9.78 -16.90
CA LEU A 55 -3.18 -9.68 -16.65
C LEU A 55 -3.87 -8.58 -17.49
N THR A 56 -3.13 -7.91 -18.34
CA THR A 56 -3.62 -6.87 -19.25
C THR A 56 -4.47 -5.78 -18.58
N PRO A 57 -3.96 -5.09 -17.51
CA PRO A 57 -4.70 -4.00 -16.89
C PRO A 57 -4.95 -2.86 -17.89
N TRP A 58 -5.91 -1.98 -17.61
CA TRP A 58 -6.13 -0.79 -18.44
C TRP A 58 -4.92 0.13 -18.46
N GLY A 59 -4.31 0.34 -17.31
CA GLY A 59 -3.17 1.23 -17.11
C GLY A 59 -2.68 1.14 -15.68
N TYR A 60 -1.89 2.11 -15.26
CA TYR A 60 -1.33 2.17 -13.90
C TYR A 60 -1.55 3.52 -13.24
N GLY A 61 -1.77 3.52 -11.93
CA GLY A 61 -1.88 4.72 -11.12
C GLY A 61 -0.62 4.99 -10.30
N VAL A 62 -0.08 6.19 -10.46
CA VAL A 62 1.11 6.66 -9.73
C VAL A 62 0.79 7.95 -8.96
N ALA A 63 1.71 8.39 -8.10
CA ALA A 63 1.55 9.63 -7.36
C ALA A 63 2.29 10.80 -8.05
N THR A 64 3.45 10.57 -8.65
CA THR A 64 4.34 11.62 -9.17
C THR A 64 4.69 11.41 -10.63
N VAL A 65 5.24 12.46 -11.26
CA VAL A 65 5.78 12.40 -12.62
C VAL A 65 6.97 11.45 -12.70
N ASP A 66 7.85 11.46 -11.71
CA ASP A 66 9.04 10.59 -11.65
C ASP A 66 8.66 9.11 -11.62
N GLU A 67 7.65 8.74 -10.81
CA GLU A 67 7.13 7.37 -10.79
C GLU A 67 6.55 6.96 -12.17
N GLY A 68 5.88 7.88 -12.84
CA GLY A 68 5.37 7.66 -14.19
C GLY A 68 6.50 7.50 -15.23
N ALA A 69 7.53 8.32 -15.14
CA ALA A 69 8.73 8.25 -15.99
C ALA A 69 9.48 6.93 -15.77
N GLU A 70 9.58 6.47 -14.51
CA GLU A 70 10.16 5.16 -14.17
C GLU A 70 9.38 4.03 -14.85
N LEU A 71 8.06 4.03 -14.80
CA LEU A 71 7.25 3.02 -15.50
C LEU A 71 7.49 3.03 -17.01
N ARG A 72 7.65 4.22 -17.62
CA ARG A 72 8.01 4.33 -19.05
C ARG A 72 9.38 3.75 -19.34
N SER A 73 10.36 3.97 -18.46
CA SER A 73 11.71 3.40 -18.60
C SER A 73 11.71 1.88 -18.52
N LEU A 74 10.77 1.30 -17.75
CA LEU A 74 10.52 -0.15 -17.67
C LEU A 74 9.77 -0.71 -18.89
N GLY A 75 9.43 0.15 -19.87
CA GLY A 75 8.79 -0.25 -21.13
C GLY A 75 7.28 -0.32 -21.09
N VAL A 76 6.62 0.12 -20.03
CA VAL A 76 5.15 0.19 -19.94
C VAL A 76 4.59 1.08 -21.04
N LYS A 77 3.65 0.56 -21.85
CA LYS A 77 2.98 1.28 -22.96
C LYS A 77 1.55 1.70 -22.61
N ARG A 78 0.98 1.12 -21.57
CA ARG A 78 -0.39 1.40 -21.11
C ARG A 78 -0.53 2.81 -20.57
N PRO A 79 -1.76 3.36 -20.44
CA PRO A 79 -1.99 4.63 -19.77
C PRO A 79 -1.37 4.66 -18.36
N ILE A 80 -0.78 5.79 -18.00
CA ILE A 80 -0.22 6.03 -16.65
C ILE A 80 -0.86 7.30 -16.11
N LEU A 81 -1.68 7.15 -15.07
CA LEU A 81 -2.45 8.23 -14.48
C LEU A 81 -1.78 8.74 -13.20
N ILE A 82 -1.50 10.05 -13.14
CA ILE A 82 -0.91 10.73 -11.98
C ILE A 82 -2.04 11.24 -11.08
N PHE A 83 -2.13 10.74 -9.85
CA PHE A 83 -3.21 11.07 -8.92
C PHE A 83 -2.94 12.26 -7.98
N THR A 84 -1.69 12.67 -7.83
CA THR A 84 -1.35 13.89 -7.08
C THR A 84 -1.47 15.10 -7.99
N PRO A 85 -2.04 16.22 -7.53
CA PRO A 85 -2.06 17.45 -8.32
C PRO A 85 -0.66 17.86 -8.76
N VAL A 86 -0.50 18.08 -10.07
CA VAL A 86 0.76 18.46 -10.69
C VAL A 86 0.88 19.99 -10.80
N LEU A 87 2.11 20.49 -10.90
CA LEU A 87 2.41 21.90 -11.08
C LEU A 87 2.67 22.20 -12.58
N ALA A 88 2.54 23.46 -12.97
CA ALA A 88 2.75 23.85 -14.37
C ALA A 88 4.17 23.56 -14.89
N GLN A 89 5.16 23.57 -14.02
CA GLN A 89 6.54 23.19 -14.35
C GLN A 89 6.68 21.73 -14.79
N ASP A 90 5.76 20.86 -14.36
CA ASP A 90 5.80 19.42 -14.66
C ASP A 90 5.18 19.08 -16.03
N TYR A 91 4.47 20.03 -16.67
CA TYR A 91 3.68 19.76 -17.87
C TYR A 91 4.53 19.29 -19.06
N ALA A 92 5.75 19.81 -19.20
CA ALA A 92 6.65 19.38 -20.27
C ALA A 92 7.05 17.90 -20.12
N ASP A 93 7.40 17.49 -18.91
CA ASP A 93 7.81 16.11 -18.60
C ASP A 93 6.63 15.15 -18.68
N ILE A 94 5.44 15.57 -18.22
CA ILE A 94 4.20 14.78 -18.36
C ILE A 94 3.95 14.43 -19.83
N ARG A 95 4.07 15.41 -20.75
CA ARG A 95 3.92 15.17 -22.19
C ARG A 95 5.06 14.34 -22.77
N ALA A 96 6.31 14.64 -22.40
CA ALA A 96 7.48 13.91 -22.90
C ALA A 96 7.39 12.40 -22.58
N HIS A 97 6.84 12.07 -21.42
CA HIS A 97 6.64 10.68 -21.00
C HIS A 97 5.26 10.12 -21.35
N GLY A 98 4.37 10.89 -22.00
CA GLY A 98 3.03 10.44 -22.35
C GLY A 98 2.22 10.01 -21.12
N LEU A 99 2.28 10.81 -20.03
CA LEU A 99 1.55 10.58 -18.81
C LEU A 99 0.22 11.33 -18.81
N THR A 100 -0.74 10.85 -18.03
CA THR A 100 -2.08 11.43 -17.91
C THR A 100 -2.23 12.13 -16.56
N PRO A 101 -2.25 13.48 -16.50
CA PRO A 101 -2.42 14.22 -15.26
C PRO A 101 -3.88 14.25 -14.80
N THR A 102 -4.09 14.68 -13.54
CA THR A 102 -5.42 14.92 -12.98
C THR A 102 -5.57 16.36 -12.53
N PHE A 103 -6.72 16.98 -12.83
CA PHE A 103 -7.03 18.36 -12.46
C PHE A 103 -8.41 18.45 -11.78
N GLY A 104 -8.58 19.47 -10.93
CA GLY A 104 -9.82 19.74 -10.23
C GLY A 104 -10.19 21.23 -10.20
N ASP A 105 -9.53 22.08 -11.00
CA ASP A 105 -9.84 23.50 -11.09
C ASP A 105 -9.59 24.06 -12.49
N GLU A 106 -10.33 25.13 -12.80
CA GLU A 106 -10.32 25.77 -14.11
C GLU A 106 -8.94 26.33 -14.49
N ALA A 107 -8.21 26.91 -13.54
CA ALA A 107 -6.94 27.57 -13.83
C ALA A 107 -5.90 26.56 -14.32
N ARG A 108 -5.80 25.38 -13.66
CA ARG A 108 -4.89 24.30 -14.09
C ARG A 108 -5.33 23.67 -15.40
N ILE A 109 -6.63 23.46 -15.62
CA ILE A 109 -7.14 22.93 -16.88
C ILE A 109 -6.76 23.88 -18.04
N ARG A 110 -7.00 25.18 -17.90
CA ARG A 110 -6.61 26.18 -18.91
C ARG A 110 -5.09 26.24 -19.12
N ALA A 111 -4.31 26.19 -18.05
CA ALA A 111 -2.84 26.16 -18.13
C ALA A 111 -2.34 24.90 -18.86
N TRP A 112 -2.91 23.75 -18.60
CA TRP A 112 -2.61 22.50 -19.32
C TRP A 112 -2.90 22.64 -20.81
N GLN A 113 -4.08 23.11 -21.18
CA GLN A 113 -4.45 23.34 -22.58
C GLN A 113 -3.52 24.33 -23.28
N SER A 114 -3.22 25.46 -22.64
CA SER A 114 -2.32 26.48 -23.18
C SER A 114 -0.88 25.98 -23.35
N SER A 115 -0.48 24.96 -22.60
CA SER A 115 0.85 24.34 -22.68
C SER A 115 0.97 23.27 -23.77
N GLY A 116 -0.10 22.99 -24.53
CA GLY A 116 -0.16 21.96 -25.57
C GLY A 116 -1.17 20.85 -25.28
N GLY A 117 -1.73 20.80 -24.08
CA GLY A 117 -2.80 19.86 -23.72
C GLY A 117 -2.39 18.39 -23.76
N GLY A 118 -3.37 17.53 -23.95
CA GLY A 118 -3.29 16.07 -23.96
C GLY A 118 -4.39 15.46 -23.10
N ASP A 119 -4.47 14.14 -23.05
CA ASP A 119 -5.43 13.43 -22.21
C ASP A 119 -5.22 13.74 -20.73
N TRP A 120 -6.32 13.88 -20.01
CA TRP A 120 -6.33 14.16 -18.59
C TRP A 120 -7.63 13.69 -17.93
N HIS A 121 -7.63 13.53 -16.60
CA HIS A 121 -8.84 13.15 -15.85
C HIS A 121 -9.25 14.26 -14.87
N LEU A 122 -10.58 14.46 -14.75
CA LEU A 122 -11.17 15.37 -13.78
C LEU A 122 -11.25 14.70 -12.42
N ALA A 123 -10.55 15.27 -11.44
CA ALA A 123 -10.68 14.89 -10.04
C ALA A 123 -11.87 15.62 -9.41
N ILE A 124 -12.82 14.91 -8.83
CA ILE A 124 -14.01 15.46 -8.15
C ILE A 124 -13.91 15.10 -6.67
N ASP A 125 -13.91 16.14 -5.82
CA ASP A 125 -13.94 15.95 -4.37
C ASP A 125 -15.38 15.81 -3.89
N THR A 126 -15.70 14.63 -3.41
CA THR A 126 -17.02 14.29 -2.85
C THR A 126 -17.03 14.21 -1.31
N GLY A 127 -15.90 14.51 -0.67
CA GLY A 127 -15.79 14.53 0.79
C GLY A 127 -14.42 14.15 1.35
N MET A 128 -13.45 13.77 0.53
CA MET A 128 -12.06 13.51 0.95
C MET A 128 -11.36 14.80 1.39
N SER A 129 -11.74 15.95 0.81
CA SER A 129 -11.24 17.30 1.13
C SER A 129 -9.71 17.43 1.02
N ARG A 130 -9.11 16.71 0.08
CA ARG A 130 -7.66 16.67 -0.16
C ARG A 130 -7.27 17.31 -1.51
N ALA A 131 -8.00 17.00 -2.56
CA ALA A 131 -7.77 17.52 -3.92
C ALA A 131 -9.01 17.26 -4.79
N GLY A 132 -9.17 18.03 -5.87
CA GLY A 132 -10.28 17.89 -6.82
C GLY A 132 -11.28 19.05 -6.76
N ALA A 133 -12.12 19.13 -7.78
CA ALA A 133 -13.24 20.07 -7.84
C ALA A 133 -14.28 19.70 -6.79
N PRO A 134 -14.70 20.62 -5.92
CA PRO A 134 -15.80 20.35 -5.01
C PRO A 134 -17.05 19.92 -5.80
N TRP A 135 -17.64 18.80 -5.44
CA TRP A 135 -18.78 18.21 -6.18
C TRP A 135 -19.96 19.19 -6.42
N ARG A 136 -20.16 20.15 -5.50
CA ARG A 136 -21.18 21.19 -5.62
C ARG A 136 -20.87 22.29 -6.65
N LEU A 137 -19.61 22.36 -7.09
CA LEU A 137 -19.12 23.42 -7.96
C LEU A 137 -18.72 22.92 -9.35
N VAL A 138 -18.95 21.64 -9.66
CA VAL A 138 -18.58 21.01 -10.95
C VAL A 138 -19.28 21.73 -12.11
N GLU A 139 -20.53 22.17 -11.93
CA GLU A 139 -21.26 22.93 -12.95
C GLU A 139 -20.55 24.22 -13.35
N ARG A 140 -19.83 24.88 -12.44
CA ARG A 140 -19.04 26.09 -12.74
C ARG A 140 -17.88 25.83 -13.71
N LEU A 141 -17.46 24.59 -13.87
CA LEU A 141 -16.42 24.20 -14.82
C LEU A 141 -16.97 23.90 -16.21
N ARG A 142 -18.29 24.02 -16.45
CA ARG A 142 -18.96 23.65 -17.70
C ARG A 142 -18.26 24.21 -18.94
N ASP A 143 -17.93 25.50 -18.94
CA ASP A 143 -17.34 26.15 -20.12
C ASP A 143 -15.94 25.61 -20.42
N VAL A 144 -15.09 25.50 -19.41
CA VAL A 144 -13.74 24.94 -19.58
C VAL A 144 -13.78 23.47 -19.94
N LEU A 145 -14.68 22.70 -19.35
CA LEU A 145 -14.87 21.28 -19.69
C LEU A 145 -15.39 21.10 -21.12
N SER A 146 -16.26 22.00 -21.60
CA SER A 146 -16.76 21.98 -22.98
C SER A 146 -15.68 22.28 -24.01
N SER A 147 -14.73 23.15 -23.68
CA SER A 147 -13.62 23.49 -24.57
C SER A 147 -12.43 22.53 -24.45
N ALA A 148 -12.25 21.88 -23.31
CA ALA A 148 -11.15 20.99 -22.99
C ALA A 148 -11.67 19.74 -22.26
N PRO A 149 -12.27 18.79 -23.00
CA PRO A 149 -12.89 17.63 -22.40
C PRO A 149 -11.89 16.69 -21.70
N PRO A 150 -12.15 16.25 -20.44
CA PRO A 150 -11.37 15.19 -19.81
C PRO A 150 -11.68 13.84 -20.47
N GLU A 151 -10.66 12.98 -20.59
CA GLU A 151 -10.85 11.58 -20.98
C GLU A 151 -11.63 10.81 -19.90
N GLY A 152 -11.38 11.10 -18.64
CA GLY A 152 -12.07 10.47 -17.53
C GLY A 152 -12.40 11.43 -16.37
N ALA A 153 -13.24 10.96 -15.45
CA ALA A 153 -13.50 11.65 -14.19
C ALA A 153 -13.58 10.66 -13.03
N PHE A 154 -13.16 11.12 -11.85
CA PHE A 154 -13.11 10.23 -10.69
C PHE A 154 -13.34 10.95 -9.37
N THR A 155 -13.67 10.16 -8.35
CA THR A 155 -13.60 10.57 -6.95
C THR A 155 -12.77 9.59 -6.13
N HIS A 156 -12.51 9.89 -4.86
CA HIS A 156 -11.83 9.00 -3.93
C HIS A 156 -12.60 8.92 -2.60
N PHE A 157 -12.94 7.69 -2.19
CA PHE A 157 -13.64 7.45 -0.94
C PHE A 157 -12.68 7.48 0.24
N HIS A 158 -13.05 8.18 1.30
CA HIS A 158 -12.20 8.32 2.50
C HIS A 158 -12.39 7.21 3.54
N SER A 159 -13.58 6.59 3.60
CA SER A 159 -13.95 5.60 4.63
C SER A 159 -14.79 4.47 4.01
N ALA A 160 -14.32 3.91 2.88
CA ALA A 160 -15.00 2.76 2.28
C ALA A 160 -14.83 1.47 3.11
N ASP A 161 -13.87 1.45 4.02
CA ASP A 161 -13.58 0.40 4.99
C ASP A 161 -14.41 0.48 6.28
N GLU A 162 -15.05 1.62 6.55
CA GLU A 162 -15.84 1.85 7.76
C GLU A 162 -17.34 1.55 7.54
N GLU A 163 -18.00 1.00 8.56
CA GLU A 163 -19.46 0.81 8.58
C GLU A 163 -20.20 2.08 9.01
N ASN A 164 -20.19 3.09 8.15
CA ASN A 164 -20.95 4.30 8.32
C ASN A 164 -21.54 4.75 6.98
N ASP A 165 -22.32 5.82 6.99
CA ASP A 165 -23.02 6.35 5.81
C ASP A 165 -22.15 7.21 4.87
N SER A 166 -20.85 7.37 5.19
CA SER A 166 -19.96 8.25 4.45
C SER A 166 -19.73 7.78 3.02
N PHE A 167 -19.59 6.47 2.81
CA PHE A 167 -19.44 5.87 1.51
C PHE A 167 -20.64 6.18 0.60
N ASP A 168 -21.85 5.93 1.09
CA ASP A 168 -23.10 6.18 0.34
C ASP A 168 -23.30 7.66 0.07
N LYS A 169 -22.94 8.53 1.02
CA LYS A 169 -22.97 9.98 0.83
C LYS A 169 -22.00 10.42 -0.28
N GLN A 170 -20.77 9.93 -0.27
CA GLN A 170 -19.80 10.26 -1.32
C GLN A 170 -20.23 9.72 -2.68
N LEU A 171 -20.80 8.52 -2.73
CA LEU A 171 -21.32 7.90 -3.94
C LEU A 171 -22.43 8.76 -4.57
N LYS A 172 -23.43 9.16 -3.76
CA LYS A 172 -24.52 10.05 -4.22
C LYS A 172 -23.99 11.40 -4.71
N ARG A 173 -23.00 11.97 -4.03
CA ARG A 173 -22.38 13.24 -4.44
C ARG A 173 -21.62 13.09 -5.77
N PHE A 174 -21.01 11.94 -6.01
CA PHE A 174 -20.35 11.67 -7.27
C PHE A 174 -21.36 11.52 -8.41
N ASP A 175 -22.48 10.82 -8.19
CA ASP A 175 -23.60 10.74 -9.14
C ASP A 175 -24.12 12.13 -9.53
N VAL A 176 -24.35 13.00 -8.53
CA VAL A 176 -24.78 14.39 -8.75
C VAL A 176 -23.74 15.15 -9.57
N ALA A 177 -22.46 15.07 -9.19
CA ALA A 177 -21.40 15.78 -9.91
C ALA A 177 -21.29 15.32 -11.36
N VAL A 178 -21.36 13.99 -11.61
CA VAL A 178 -21.32 13.43 -12.96
C VAL A 178 -22.51 13.90 -13.80
N SER A 179 -23.70 14.02 -13.22
CA SER A 179 -24.90 14.53 -13.92
C SER A 179 -24.80 16.01 -14.34
N GLN A 180 -23.90 16.77 -13.71
CA GLN A 180 -23.65 18.18 -14.03
C GLN A 180 -22.60 18.38 -15.14
N LEU A 181 -21.88 17.30 -15.53
CA LEU A 181 -20.92 17.38 -16.61
C LEU A 181 -21.63 17.63 -17.97
N PRO A 182 -21.02 18.41 -18.89
CA PRO A 182 -21.62 18.69 -20.20
C PRO A 182 -21.82 17.44 -21.06
N TRP A 183 -21.07 16.40 -20.79
CA TRP A 183 -21.19 15.05 -21.37
C TRP A 183 -20.59 14.02 -20.40
N ARG A 184 -20.88 12.74 -20.63
CA ARG A 184 -20.25 11.66 -19.87
C ARG A 184 -18.83 11.41 -20.38
N PRO A 185 -17.79 11.53 -19.52
CA PRO A 185 -16.43 11.14 -19.88
C PRO A 185 -16.35 9.66 -20.30
N ARG A 186 -15.34 9.33 -21.09
CA ARG A 186 -15.09 7.95 -21.54
C ARG A 186 -14.90 7.00 -20.36
N TYR A 187 -14.19 7.46 -19.31
CA TYR A 187 -13.93 6.66 -18.13
C TYR A 187 -14.42 7.36 -16.86
N LEU A 188 -15.30 6.70 -16.16
CA LEU A 188 -15.64 7.04 -14.78
C LEU A 188 -15.02 6.01 -13.84
N HIS A 189 -14.43 6.44 -12.73
CA HIS A 189 -13.84 5.54 -11.76
C HIS A 189 -13.87 6.10 -10.34
N ALA A 190 -14.24 5.27 -9.37
CA ALA A 190 -14.36 5.69 -7.97
C ALA A 190 -13.76 4.67 -7.00
N GLU A 191 -13.89 3.37 -7.27
CA GLU A 191 -13.58 2.32 -6.32
C GLU A 191 -12.08 2.14 -6.09
N ASN A 192 -11.66 2.27 -4.82
CA ASN A 192 -10.43 1.74 -4.25
C ASN A 192 -10.65 0.30 -3.76
N SER A 193 -9.63 -0.37 -3.21
CA SER A 193 -9.76 -1.75 -2.72
C SER A 193 -10.90 -1.93 -1.71
N PRO A 194 -11.03 -1.11 -0.64
CA PRO A 194 -12.15 -1.25 0.29
C PRO A 194 -13.53 -1.05 -0.34
N ALA A 195 -13.66 -0.16 -1.33
CA ALA A 195 -14.92 0.04 -2.02
C ALA A 195 -15.30 -1.18 -2.88
N LEU A 196 -14.33 -1.84 -3.51
CA LEU A 196 -14.55 -3.08 -4.24
C LEU A 196 -15.00 -4.22 -3.33
N GLU A 197 -14.52 -4.26 -2.10
CA GLU A 197 -14.95 -5.25 -1.10
C GLU A 197 -16.40 -5.04 -0.63
N ARG A 198 -16.89 -3.81 -0.66
CA ARG A 198 -18.30 -3.49 -0.32
C ARG A 198 -19.26 -3.81 -1.43
N GLN A 199 -18.80 -3.78 -2.68
CA GLN A 199 -19.64 -3.91 -3.86
C GLN A 199 -19.29 -5.21 -4.60
N THR A 200 -20.29 -5.96 -4.99
CA THR A 200 -20.10 -7.21 -5.74
C THR A 200 -19.74 -6.98 -7.20
N ARG A 201 -19.85 -5.74 -7.69
CA ARG A 201 -19.50 -5.34 -9.06
C ARG A 201 -19.33 -3.83 -9.13
N SER A 202 -18.33 -3.36 -9.88
CA SER A 202 -18.20 -1.94 -10.18
C SER A 202 -19.37 -1.44 -11.05
N ARG A 203 -19.84 -0.25 -10.75
CA ARG A 203 -20.81 0.48 -11.58
C ARG A 203 -20.14 1.51 -12.49
N TRP A 204 -18.83 1.59 -12.46
CA TRP A 204 -18.00 2.51 -13.22
C TRP A 204 -17.21 1.77 -14.30
N ASP A 205 -16.41 2.50 -15.09
CA ASP A 205 -15.69 1.94 -16.23
C ASP A 205 -14.34 1.34 -15.86
N LEU A 206 -13.74 1.80 -14.73
CA LEU A 206 -12.44 1.32 -14.23
C LEU A 206 -12.50 1.16 -12.72
N ALA A 207 -11.75 0.20 -12.19
CA ALA A 207 -11.54 0.01 -10.77
C ALA A 207 -10.07 0.25 -10.40
N ARG A 208 -9.81 0.90 -9.25
CA ARG A 208 -8.46 1.32 -8.83
C ARG A 208 -7.98 0.59 -7.58
N PRO A 209 -7.74 -0.71 -7.65
CA PRO A 209 -7.21 -1.43 -6.50
C PRO A 209 -5.80 -0.93 -6.17
N GLY A 210 -5.55 -0.76 -4.88
CA GLY A 210 -4.25 -0.49 -4.32
C GLY A 210 -3.88 -1.59 -3.34
N VAL A 211 -4.13 -1.37 -2.07
CA VAL A 211 -3.69 -2.22 -0.96
C VAL A 211 -4.17 -3.68 -1.06
N GLY A 212 -5.35 -3.92 -1.64
CA GLY A 212 -5.85 -5.28 -1.86
C GLY A 212 -4.99 -6.11 -2.82
N LEU A 213 -4.32 -5.46 -3.80
CA LEU A 213 -3.33 -6.15 -4.65
C LEU A 213 -2.21 -6.76 -3.81
N TYR A 214 -1.80 -6.06 -2.76
CA TYR A 214 -0.67 -6.40 -1.91
C TYR A 214 -1.06 -7.27 -0.70
N GLY A 215 -2.27 -7.84 -0.72
CA GLY A 215 -2.69 -8.80 0.30
C GLY A 215 -3.29 -8.17 1.55
N VAL A 216 -3.66 -6.88 1.51
CA VAL A 216 -4.30 -6.20 2.64
C VAL A 216 -5.76 -5.91 2.30
N GLY A 217 -6.67 -6.54 3.00
CA GLY A 217 -8.10 -6.29 2.89
C GLY A 217 -8.55 -5.04 3.64
N ARG A 218 -9.86 -4.86 3.76
CA ARG A 218 -10.42 -3.82 4.66
C ARG A 218 -9.81 -4.02 6.03
N GLY A 219 -8.81 -3.19 6.30
CA GLY A 219 -8.00 -3.29 7.49
C GLY A 219 -8.65 -2.57 8.64
N LEU A 220 -8.18 -2.96 9.81
CA LEU A 220 -8.45 -2.25 11.04
C LEU A 220 -7.98 -0.81 10.90
N THR A 221 -8.90 0.15 10.87
CA THR A 221 -8.55 1.56 11.01
C THR A 221 -8.32 1.84 12.48
N ILE A 222 -7.13 2.32 12.82
CA ILE A 222 -6.80 2.71 14.20
C ILE A 222 -7.10 4.20 14.34
N ARG A 223 -7.99 4.53 15.29
CA ARG A 223 -8.27 5.92 15.68
C ARG A 223 -8.00 6.07 17.19
N GLY A 224 -6.84 6.61 17.54
CA GLY A 224 -6.35 6.58 18.92
C GLY A 224 -6.07 5.15 19.37
N ASP A 225 -6.64 4.74 20.49
CA ASP A 225 -6.52 3.37 21.01
C ASP A 225 -7.63 2.42 20.50
N GLU A 226 -8.57 2.94 19.69
CA GLU A 226 -9.67 2.15 19.15
C GLU A 226 -9.30 1.57 17.78
N VAL A 227 -9.56 0.28 17.64
CA VAL A 227 -9.50 -0.43 16.37
C VAL A 227 -10.87 -0.32 15.72
N LEU A 228 -10.98 0.54 14.70
CA LEU A 228 -12.18 0.72 13.91
C LEU A 228 -11.98 0.02 12.56
N GLY A 229 -12.94 -0.77 12.17
CA GLY A 229 -12.95 -1.43 10.87
C GLY A 229 -13.34 -2.89 10.96
N MET A 230 -13.93 -3.39 9.90
CA MET A 230 -14.30 -4.81 9.80
C MET A 230 -13.14 -5.61 9.25
N ALA A 231 -12.92 -6.78 9.82
CA ALA A 231 -12.08 -7.78 9.20
C ALA A 231 -12.59 -8.05 7.78
N THR A 232 -11.70 -8.06 6.79
CA THR A 232 -12.08 -8.44 5.44
C THR A 232 -12.53 -9.89 5.42
N THR A 233 -13.60 -10.16 4.68
CA THR A 233 -13.99 -11.54 4.33
C THR A 233 -13.36 -11.98 3.02
N TRP A 234 -12.62 -11.11 2.35
CA TRP A 234 -11.98 -11.42 1.09
C TRP A 234 -10.71 -12.25 1.33
N PRO A 235 -10.53 -13.33 0.56
CA PRO A 235 -9.41 -14.25 0.73
C PRO A 235 -8.14 -13.71 0.06
N TYR A 236 -7.71 -12.52 0.44
CA TYR A 236 -6.44 -11.99 -0.07
C TYR A 236 -5.28 -12.86 0.38
N LEU A 237 -4.40 -13.15 -0.56
CA LEU A 237 -3.16 -13.85 -0.28
C LEU A 237 -2.11 -12.84 0.18
N PRO A 238 -1.39 -13.10 1.27
CA PRO A 238 -0.26 -12.28 1.70
C PRO A 238 0.80 -12.21 0.60
N VAL A 239 1.24 -10.98 0.26
CA VAL A 239 2.22 -10.74 -0.80
C VAL A 239 3.61 -10.48 -0.25
N ALA A 240 3.72 -9.97 0.98
CA ALA A 240 4.99 -9.60 1.58
C ALA A 240 5.28 -10.38 2.86
N SER A 241 6.54 -10.79 3.03
CA SER A 241 7.08 -11.32 4.28
C SER A 241 8.39 -10.62 4.63
N LEU A 242 8.69 -10.44 5.92
CA LEU A 242 9.93 -9.84 6.42
C LEU A 242 10.64 -10.81 7.35
N HIS A 243 11.89 -11.09 7.03
CA HIS A 243 12.72 -12.06 7.72
C HIS A 243 14.05 -11.47 8.16
N GLY A 244 14.61 -12.04 9.24
CA GLY A 244 15.98 -11.75 9.68
C GLY A 244 16.61 -12.98 10.33
N ARG A 245 17.96 -13.05 10.32
CA ARG A 245 18.67 -14.16 10.96
C ARG A 245 19.04 -13.86 12.39
N ILE A 246 18.93 -14.86 13.24
CA ILE A 246 19.48 -14.84 14.59
C ILE A 246 21.00 -14.81 14.46
N VAL A 247 21.64 -13.82 15.06
CA VAL A 247 23.11 -13.60 14.97
C VAL A 247 23.80 -13.75 16.33
N ASP A 248 23.03 -13.75 17.42
CA ASP A 248 23.53 -13.97 18.78
C ASP A 248 22.43 -14.52 19.67
N ILE A 249 22.78 -15.32 20.65
CA ILE A 249 21.87 -15.82 21.69
C ILE A 249 22.60 -15.75 23.03
N ARG A 250 21.91 -15.21 24.04
CA ARG A 250 22.45 -15.09 25.40
C ARG A 250 21.37 -15.29 26.45
N ASP A 251 21.79 -15.74 27.62
CA ASP A 251 20.92 -15.77 28.78
C ASP A 251 21.08 -14.46 29.59
N LEU A 252 19.97 -13.95 30.08
CA LEU A 252 19.89 -12.84 31.02
C LEU A 252 19.39 -13.35 32.37
N ALA A 253 20.09 -12.99 33.45
CA ALA A 253 19.63 -13.28 34.79
C ALA A 253 18.44 -12.38 35.19
N GLU A 254 17.74 -12.77 36.24
CA GLU A 254 16.65 -11.95 36.79
C GLU A 254 17.11 -10.53 37.12
N GLY A 255 16.35 -9.53 36.68
CA GLY A 255 16.64 -8.11 36.87
C GLY A 255 17.55 -7.49 35.81
N GLU A 256 18.20 -8.27 34.95
CA GLU A 256 18.97 -7.71 33.84
C GLU A 256 18.07 -7.12 32.77
N THR A 257 18.59 -6.11 32.07
CA THR A 257 17.82 -5.32 31.08
C THR A 257 18.25 -5.64 29.66
N CYS A 258 17.34 -5.39 28.70
CA CYS A 258 17.59 -5.59 27.29
C CYS A 258 17.40 -4.29 26.49
N SER A 259 18.35 -3.99 25.59
CA SER A 259 18.34 -2.90 24.62
C SER A 259 18.43 -1.49 25.26
N TYR A 260 18.32 -0.46 24.39
CA TYR A 260 18.44 0.94 24.81
C TYR A 260 17.42 1.34 25.89
N GLY A 261 17.92 2.07 26.89
CA GLY A 261 17.10 2.60 27.98
C GLY A 261 16.65 1.54 28.98
N GLY A 262 17.04 0.25 28.81
CA GLY A 262 16.67 -0.82 29.75
C GLY A 262 15.16 -0.96 29.94
N THR A 263 14.37 -0.69 28.91
CA THR A 263 12.89 -0.66 29.00
C THR A 263 12.25 -2.04 29.15
N TRP A 264 13.03 -3.10 28.96
CA TRP A 264 12.64 -4.48 29.19
C TRP A 264 13.54 -5.08 30.26
N VAL A 265 12.96 -5.77 31.21
CA VAL A 265 13.67 -6.36 32.36
C VAL A 265 13.33 -7.85 32.44
N ALA A 266 14.36 -8.67 32.58
CA ALA A 266 14.21 -10.12 32.72
C ALA A 266 13.49 -10.48 34.04
N ARG A 267 12.38 -11.23 33.92
CA ARG A 267 11.66 -11.81 35.06
C ARG A 267 12.02 -13.29 35.14
N GLY A 268 12.94 -13.63 36.02
CA GLY A 268 13.64 -14.90 36.04
C GLY A 268 14.69 -14.99 34.93
N THR A 269 15.38 -16.12 34.80
CA THR A 269 16.33 -16.35 33.70
C THR A 269 15.59 -16.35 32.35
N ARG A 270 16.08 -15.54 31.41
CA ARG A 270 15.52 -15.39 30.06
C ARG A 270 16.58 -15.63 29.00
N ARG A 271 16.20 -16.33 27.93
CA ARG A 271 17.03 -16.54 26.76
C ARG A 271 16.64 -15.55 25.66
N ILE A 272 17.59 -14.72 25.26
CA ILE A 272 17.36 -13.62 24.30
C ILE A 272 18.12 -13.92 23.02
N ALA A 273 17.41 -13.93 21.90
CA ALA A 273 17.99 -13.97 20.57
C ALA A 273 18.10 -12.56 19.98
N THR A 274 19.25 -12.23 19.44
CA THR A 274 19.46 -11.00 18.66
C THR A 274 19.31 -11.31 17.18
N VAL A 275 18.36 -10.67 16.53
CA VAL A 275 18.08 -10.81 15.10
C VAL A 275 18.69 -9.64 14.34
N SER A 276 19.39 -9.92 13.23
CA SER A 276 20.00 -8.91 12.36
C SER A 276 18.98 -8.25 11.44
N ALA A 277 17.94 -7.69 12.01
CA ALA A 277 16.92 -6.88 11.36
C ALA A 277 16.44 -5.81 12.34
N GLY A 278 16.47 -4.56 11.94
CA GLY A 278 16.04 -3.41 12.73
C GLY A 278 15.17 -2.45 11.93
N TYR A 279 15.01 -1.21 12.42
CA TYR A 279 14.13 -0.27 11.72
C TYR A 279 14.68 0.19 10.36
N ALA A 280 15.98 0.07 10.11
CA ALA A 280 16.55 0.30 8.78
C ALA A 280 16.21 -0.82 7.78
N ASP A 281 15.74 -1.98 8.24
CA ASP A 281 15.39 -3.12 7.43
C ASP A 281 13.86 -3.29 7.25
N GLY A 282 13.06 -2.51 7.99
CA GLY A 282 11.59 -2.57 7.93
C GLY A 282 10.90 -2.95 9.24
N VAL A 283 11.63 -3.43 10.26
CA VAL A 283 11.07 -3.69 11.59
C VAL A 283 10.82 -2.36 12.30
N ARG A 284 9.56 -1.98 12.44
CA ARG A 284 9.21 -0.64 12.96
C ARG A 284 9.60 -0.46 14.42
N ARG A 285 10.18 0.72 14.75
CA ARG A 285 10.60 1.03 16.12
C ARG A 285 9.43 1.04 17.11
N SER A 286 8.21 1.34 16.65
CA SER A 286 6.98 1.30 17.46
C SER A 286 6.57 -0.10 17.92
N LEU A 287 7.17 -1.16 17.34
CA LEU A 287 6.99 -2.55 17.80
C LEU A 287 7.81 -2.88 19.06
N SER A 288 8.66 -1.97 19.56
CA SER A 288 9.45 -2.15 20.78
C SER A 288 8.55 -2.55 21.95
N ASN A 289 8.86 -3.66 22.62
CA ASN A 289 8.10 -4.25 23.75
C ASN A 289 6.62 -4.60 23.46
N ARG A 290 6.20 -4.57 22.18
CA ARG A 290 4.79 -4.80 21.77
C ARG A 290 4.65 -5.86 20.69
N GLY A 291 5.58 -5.88 19.76
CA GLY A 291 5.56 -6.78 18.62
C GLY A 291 6.01 -8.18 18.98
N VAL A 292 5.79 -9.07 18.02
CA VAL A 292 6.27 -10.46 18.07
C VAL A 292 6.94 -10.81 16.75
N ALA A 293 7.80 -11.83 16.75
CA ALA A 293 8.29 -12.50 15.56
C ALA A 293 8.04 -14.01 15.70
N LEU A 294 8.08 -14.74 14.60
CA LEU A 294 8.04 -16.20 14.62
C LEU A 294 9.48 -16.74 14.61
N VAL A 295 9.80 -17.67 15.48
CA VAL A 295 11.05 -18.41 15.51
C VAL A 295 10.70 -19.90 15.57
N ASN A 296 11.10 -20.65 14.55
CA ASN A 296 10.76 -22.08 14.41
C ASN A 296 9.27 -22.38 14.60
N GLY A 297 8.40 -21.49 14.06
CA GLY A 297 6.95 -21.62 14.14
C GLY A 297 6.33 -21.23 15.47
N VAL A 298 7.10 -20.63 16.40
CA VAL A 298 6.63 -20.18 17.71
C VAL A 298 6.73 -18.66 17.84
N ARG A 299 5.74 -18.03 18.46
CA ARG A 299 5.71 -16.58 18.70
C ARG A 299 6.68 -16.19 19.80
N ALA A 300 7.68 -15.36 19.44
CA ALA A 300 8.68 -14.78 20.33
C ALA A 300 8.44 -13.28 20.49
N ALA A 301 8.29 -12.78 21.71
CA ALA A 301 8.05 -11.37 21.98
C ALA A 301 9.29 -10.52 21.73
N ILE A 302 9.12 -9.30 21.20
CA ILE A 302 10.21 -8.33 21.10
C ILE A 302 10.58 -7.83 22.51
N ALA A 303 11.83 -8.06 22.90
CA ALA A 303 12.40 -7.68 24.18
C ALA A 303 13.21 -6.37 24.06
N GLY A 304 12.66 -5.29 24.59
CA GLY A 304 13.32 -3.98 24.56
C GLY A 304 13.08 -3.18 23.28
N VAL A 305 13.89 -2.16 23.07
CA VAL A 305 13.77 -1.22 21.95
C VAL A 305 14.32 -1.84 20.68
N VAL A 306 13.54 -1.81 19.58
CA VAL A 306 14.02 -2.11 18.22
C VAL A 306 15.07 -1.06 17.84
N THR A 307 16.27 -1.51 17.49
CA THR A 307 17.38 -0.63 17.10
C THR A 307 17.45 -0.44 15.58
N MET A 308 18.42 0.32 15.10
CA MET A 308 18.60 0.53 13.65
C MET A 308 18.82 -0.79 12.91
N ASP A 309 19.64 -1.69 13.47
CA ASP A 309 20.19 -2.84 12.77
C ASP A 309 19.74 -4.19 13.38
N MET A 310 19.16 -4.18 14.58
CA MET A 310 18.89 -5.39 15.35
C MET A 310 17.59 -5.29 16.16
N THR A 311 16.97 -6.43 16.34
CA THR A 311 15.80 -6.64 17.20
C THR A 311 16.09 -7.82 18.13
N MET A 312 15.81 -7.67 19.42
CA MET A 312 15.95 -8.72 20.41
C MET A 312 14.60 -9.41 20.64
N LEU A 313 14.61 -10.74 20.74
CA LEU A 313 13.45 -11.57 20.95
C LEU A 313 13.62 -12.40 22.21
N ASP A 314 12.61 -12.46 23.06
CA ASP A 314 12.55 -13.45 24.15
C ASP A 314 12.22 -14.82 23.56
N VAL A 315 13.23 -15.68 23.47
CA VAL A 315 13.13 -17.05 22.96
C VAL A 315 13.20 -18.10 24.09
N THR A 316 12.86 -17.71 25.31
CA THR A 316 12.84 -18.62 26.45
C THR A 316 11.85 -19.75 26.19
N GLY A 317 12.35 -20.99 26.23
CA GLY A 317 11.55 -22.18 25.92
C GLY A 317 11.37 -22.47 24.43
N ILE A 318 11.95 -21.68 23.56
CA ILE A 318 11.97 -21.93 22.10
C ILE A 318 13.30 -22.57 21.74
N ASP A 319 13.27 -23.73 21.10
CA ASP A 319 14.48 -24.35 20.55
C ASP A 319 14.93 -23.60 19.30
N CYS A 320 16.05 -22.90 19.41
CA CYS A 320 16.62 -22.11 18.32
C CYS A 320 18.13 -21.95 18.47
N GLN A 321 18.80 -21.67 17.36
CA GLN A 321 20.24 -21.47 17.28
C GLN A 321 20.63 -20.27 16.40
N ILE A 322 21.87 -19.86 16.50
CA ILE A 322 22.45 -18.83 15.59
C ILE A 322 22.34 -19.34 14.16
N GLY A 323 21.86 -18.48 13.26
CA GLY A 323 21.58 -18.79 11.85
C GLY A 323 20.10 -19.06 11.58
N ASP A 324 19.30 -19.42 12.57
CA ASP A 324 17.87 -19.60 12.40
C ASP A 324 17.18 -18.29 11.96
N VAL A 325 16.02 -18.45 11.31
CA VAL A 325 15.25 -17.34 10.77
C VAL A 325 14.17 -16.90 11.74
N ALA A 326 14.14 -15.62 12.04
CA ALA A 326 13.00 -14.95 12.67
C ALA A 326 12.14 -14.27 11.59
N THR A 327 10.83 -14.47 11.65
CA THR A 327 9.86 -13.89 10.71
C THR A 327 9.04 -12.81 11.41
N PHE A 328 9.20 -11.55 11.01
CA PHE A 328 8.49 -10.40 11.57
C PHE A 328 7.15 -10.12 10.89
N LEU A 329 6.99 -10.60 9.68
CA LEU A 329 5.79 -10.53 8.86
C LEU A 329 5.75 -11.76 7.96
N GLY A 330 4.59 -12.40 7.82
CA GLY A 330 4.40 -13.59 6.99
C GLY A 330 4.31 -14.87 7.80
N ARG A 331 4.53 -16.00 7.13
CA ARG A 331 4.28 -17.36 7.66
C ARG A 331 5.56 -18.09 8.02
N GLN A 332 5.50 -18.86 9.11
CA GLN A 332 6.53 -19.83 9.45
C GLN A 332 5.88 -21.06 10.09
N GLY A 333 5.96 -22.21 9.45
CA GLY A 333 5.23 -23.41 9.86
C GLY A 333 3.72 -23.20 9.77
N ASN A 334 3.02 -23.44 10.88
CA ASN A 334 1.56 -23.26 10.98
C ASN A 334 1.15 -21.87 11.49
N GLU A 335 2.10 -21.05 11.94
CA GLU A 335 1.86 -19.71 12.44
C GLU A 335 2.02 -18.65 11.35
N GLU A 336 1.25 -17.58 11.47
CA GLU A 336 1.27 -16.44 10.55
C GLU A 336 1.16 -15.11 11.30
N LEU A 337 1.90 -14.13 10.84
CA LEU A 337 1.82 -12.74 11.26
C LEU A 337 1.31 -11.91 10.07
N LEU A 338 0.03 -11.59 10.08
CA LEU A 338 -0.59 -10.77 9.06
C LEU A 338 -0.17 -9.31 9.20
N ILE A 339 -0.05 -8.60 8.07
CA ILE A 339 0.36 -7.19 8.06
C ILE A 339 -0.57 -6.29 8.90
N ALA A 340 -1.86 -6.60 8.94
CA ALA A 340 -2.83 -5.85 9.75
C ALA A 340 -2.54 -6.02 11.25
N ASP A 341 -2.23 -7.24 11.72
CA ASP A 341 -1.97 -7.53 13.12
C ASP A 341 -0.64 -6.89 13.58
N VAL A 342 0.40 -7.00 12.73
CA VAL A 342 1.71 -6.38 13.01
C VAL A 342 1.58 -4.86 13.05
N ALA A 343 0.85 -4.27 12.13
CA ALA A 343 0.60 -2.82 12.11
C ALA A 343 -0.16 -2.37 13.35
N ALA A 344 -1.23 -3.09 13.73
CA ALA A 344 -2.01 -2.81 14.94
C ALA A 344 -1.14 -2.86 16.21
N SER A 345 -0.27 -3.87 16.35
CA SER A 345 0.65 -3.99 17.47
C SER A 345 1.60 -2.79 17.60
N GLY A 346 1.96 -2.17 16.49
CA GLY A 346 2.81 -0.97 16.42
C GLY A 346 2.06 0.36 16.44
N GLY A 347 0.72 0.36 16.46
CA GLY A 347 -0.10 1.57 16.29
C GLY A 347 0.08 2.23 14.92
N LEU A 348 0.27 1.42 13.88
CA LEU A 348 0.56 1.85 12.51
C LEU A 348 -0.60 1.51 11.57
N SER A 349 -0.67 2.24 10.47
CA SER A 349 -1.49 1.81 9.34
C SER A 349 -0.79 0.65 8.60
N PRO A 350 -1.53 -0.39 8.14
CA PRO A 350 -0.97 -1.42 7.26
C PRO A 350 -0.27 -0.85 6.01
N TYR A 351 -0.76 0.26 5.47
CA TYR A 351 -0.14 0.97 4.33
C TYR A 351 1.26 1.50 4.69
N GLU A 352 1.40 2.09 5.88
CA GLU A 352 2.68 2.62 6.36
C GLU A 352 3.69 1.50 6.61
N LEU A 353 3.22 0.39 7.21
CA LEU A 353 4.07 -0.78 7.43
C LEU A 353 4.57 -1.34 6.09
N LEU A 354 3.67 -1.53 5.12
CA LEU A 354 3.99 -2.07 3.80
C LEU A 354 5.02 -1.21 3.06
N VAL A 355 4.74 0.10 2.91
CA VAL A 355 5.67 1.05 2.27
C VAL A 355 7.03 1.06 2.96
N GLY A 356 7.08 0.81 4.25
CA GLY A 356 8.32 0.75 5.01
C GLY A 356 9.20 -0.45 4.75
N LEU A 357 8.75 -1.45 4.01
CA LEU A 357 9.56 -2.60 3.60
C LEU A 357 10.56 -2.26 2.48
N ARG A 358 10.46 -1.08 1.85
CA ARG A 358 11.37 -0.62 0.80
C ARG A 358 12.77 -0.16 1.26
N LEU A 359 13.07 -0.30 2.55
CA LEU A 359 14.31 0.19 3.13
C LEU A 359 15.53 -0.68 2.73
N ARG A 360 16.44 -0.97 3.67
CA ARG A 360 17.73 -1.63 3.41
C ARG A 360 17.62 -3.12 3.08
N ALA A 361 16.57 -3.80 3.59
CA ALA A 361 16.40 -5.24 3.36
C ALA A 361 16.26 -5.57 1.87
N ASN A 362 17.02 -6.56 1.40
CA ASN A 362 16.95 -7.02 0.02
C ASN A 362 15.60 -7.65 -0.28
N ARG A 363 15.02 -7.35 -1.45
CA ARG A 363 13.81 -8.01 -1.92
C ARG A 363 14.13 -9.29 -2.66
N VAL A 364 13.40 -10.34 -2.34
CA VAL A 364 13.44 -11.65 -2.99
C VAL A 364 12.08 -11.90 -3.60
N TYR A 365 12.04 -12.15 -4.89
CA TYR A 365 10.78 -12.37 -5.59
C TYR A 365 10.56 -13.85 -5.81
N VAL A 366 9.37 -14.33 -5.41
CA VAL A 366 8.93 -15.72 -5.60
C VAL A 366 7.62 -15.73 -6.40
N ASP A 367 7.35 -16.82 -7.08
CA ASP A 367 6.14 -17.02 -7.88
C ASP A 367 5.49 -18.35 -7.46
N SER A 368 4.97 -18.38 -6.22
CA SER A 368 4.40 -19.58 -5.59
C SER A 368 2.88 -19.46 -5.38
#